data_d9074b17271bb94e958e5944c0f2c969
#
_entry.id   d9074b17271bb94e958e5944c0f2c969
#
_cell.length_a   1.000
_cell.length_b   1.000
_cell.length_c   1.000
_cell.angle_alpha   90.00
_cell.angle_beta   90.00
_cell.angle_gamma   90.00
#
_symmetry.space_group_name_H-M   'P 1'
#
loop_
_entity.id
_entity.type
_entity.pdbx_description
1 polymer ?
#
loop_
_entity_poly.entity_id
_entity_poly.type
_entity_poly.pdbx_seq_one_letter_code
_entity_poly.pdbx_strand_id
1 'polypeptide(L)'
;MRAAVAPLSKGFAMVLAMLFSLAACAQDSGQFKAGQHYQVLPQAVPQKDDSKIEVTELFWYGCGHCYHFEPALNRWKKEMPQDVALNKIPAIWQPVMEVHARMFYVAEAMGVLDKMHAPIFNAINNQRKMFASRDGRNWNPDLKAIEALFNEHGTDGAKAAKLMNSFAINSKVKQGQANQRAYQLSGTPEVVVAGKYRISTSLPGLKGKSNGQELMLQVADYLIAKERADKG
;
A
#
# COMPACT_ATOMS: atom_id res chain seq x y z
N MET A 1 35.40 -88.64 -15.29
CA MET A 1 34.37 -89.18 -14.38
C MET A 1 33.91 -88.04 -13.48
N ARG A 2 32.64 -87.82 -13.51
CA ARG A 2 31.84 -86.94 -12.67
C ARG A 2 32.36 -85.55 -12.34
N ALA A 3 31.85 -84.59 -13.08
CA ALA A 3 31.86 -83.14 -12.80
C ALA A 3 30.88 -82.80 -11.66
N ALA A 4 31.34 -82.03 -10.66
CA ALA A 4 30.50 -81.49 -9.64
C ALA A 4 30.12 -80.04 -10.01
N VAL A 5 28.82 -79.79 -10.15
CA VAL A 5 28.26 -78.49 -10.39
C VAL A 5 28.05 -77.83 -9.06
N ALA A 6 28.64 -76.66 -8.85
CA ALA A 6 28.38 -75.76 -7.65
C ALA A 6 27.19 -74.82 -7.92
N PRO A 7 26.31 -74.60 -6.97
CA PRO A 7 25.16 -73.69 -7.16
C PRO A 7 25.54 -72.24 -7.06
N LEU A 8 24.97 -71.43 -7.94
CA LEU A 8 25.01 -69.98 -7.95
C LEU A 8 24.27 -69.45 -6.71
N SER A 9 24.95 -68.73 -5.84
CA SER A 9 24.32 -67.91 -4.78
C SER A 9 23.73 -66.66 -5.40
N LYS A 10 22.44 -66.51 -5.27
CA LYS A 10 21.71 -65.33 -5.64
C LYS A 10 22.06 -64.17 -4.63
N GLY A 11 22.97 -63.32 -5.03
CA GLY A 11 23.22 -62.07 -4.32
C GLY A 11 22.02 -61.14 -4.47
N PHE A 12 21.32 -60.92 -3.38
CA PHE A 12 20.22 -59.95 -3.27
C PHE A 12 20.85 -58.57 -3.22
N ALA A 13 20.88 -57.90 -4.36
CA ALA A 13 21.28 -56.50 -4.44
C ALA A 13 20.17 -55.64 -3.84
N MET A 14 20.34 -55.27 -2.58
CA MET A 14 19.50 -54.29 -1.86
C MET A 14 19.85 -52.90 -2.38
N VAL A 15 19.13 -52.45 -3.39
CA VAL A 15 19.20 -51.04 -3.87
C VAL A 15 18.52 -50.18 -2.82
N LEU A 16 19.35 -49.61 -1.94
CA LEU A 16 18.95 -48.60 -0.99
C LEU A 16 18.67 -47.30 -1.79
N ALA A 17 17.42 -47.13 -2.21
CA ALA A 17 16.95 -45.86 -2.76
C ALA A 17 16.99 -44.80 -1.67
N MET A 18 18.11 -44.06 -1.60
CA MET A 18 18.16 -42.81 -0.89
C MET A 18 17.21 -41.81 -1.56
N LEU A 19 16.02 -41.74 -1.04
CA LEU A 19 15.12 -40.60 -1.28
C LEU A 19 15.80 -39.36 -0.68
N PHE A 20 16.64 -38.70 -1.47
CA PHE A 20 17.00 -37.34 -1.24
C PHE A 20 15.69 -36.53 -1.39
N SER A 21 15.01 -36.31 -0.27
CA SER A 21 14.05 -35.23 -0.15
C SER A 21 14.82 -33.94 -0.40
N LEU A 22 14.84 -33.50 -1.65
CA LEU A 22 15.13 -32.13 -1.99
C LEU A 22 14.01 -31.29 -1.32
N ALA A 23 14.25 -30.94 -0.05
CA ALA A 23 13.65 -29.73 0.48
C ALA A 23 14.11 -28.62 -0.47
N ALA A 24 13.29 -28.32 -1.47
CA ALA A 24 13.40 -27.11 -2.23
C ALA A 24 13.22 -25.99 -1.20
N CYS A 25 14.33 -25.59 -0.57
CA CYS A 25 14.46 -24.21 -0.12
C CYS A 25 14.16 -23.41 -1.38
N ALA A 26 12.96 -22.88 -1.48
CA ALA A 26 12.65 -21.82 -2.42
C ALA A 26 13.67 -20.73 -2.11
N GLN A 27 14.83 -20.82 -2.77
CA GLN A 27 15.75 -19.70 -2.83
C GLN A 27 14.89 -18.63 -3.49
N ASP A 28 14.52 -17.65 -2.68
CA ASP A 28 14.03 -16.36 -3.12
C ASP A 28 15.11 -15.80 -4.07
N SER A 29 15.09 -16.26 -5.33
CA SER A 29 15.89 -15.76 -6.44
C SER A 29 15.34 -14.38 -6.79
N GLY A 30 15.13 -13.59 -5.74
CA GLY A 30 14.28 -12.45 -5.65
C GLY A 30 14.64 -11.43 -6.68
N GLN A 31 13.78 -11.32 -7.68
CA GLN A 31 13.74 -10.18 -8.58
C GLN A 31 13.83 -8.86 -7.78
N PHE A 32 13.29 -8.84 -6.55
CA PHE A 32 13.32 -7.70 -5.63
C PHE A 32 13.96 -8.07 -4.29
N LYS A 33 14.76 -7.15 -3.73
CA LYS A 33 15.59 -7.37 -2.54
C LYS A 33 15.28 -6.34 -1.45
N ALA A 34 15.23 -6.80 -0.21
CA ALA A 34 15.16 -5.93 0.96
C ALA A 34 16.35 -4.95 0.99
N GLY A 35 16.10 -3.73 1.42
CA GLY A 35 17.10 -2.65 1.42
C GLY A 35 17.34 -2.00 0.04
N GLN A 36 16.93 -2.65 -1.05
CA GLN A 36 17.05 -2.13 -2.40
C GLN A 36 15.70 -1.69 -2.98
N HIS A 37 14.68 -2.54 -2.91
CA HIS A 37 13.38 -2.32 -3.54
C HIS A 37 12.24 -2.15 -2.53
N TYR A 38 12.42 -2.67 -1.32
CA TYR A 38 11.52 -2.50 -0.19
C TYR A 38 12.31 -2.53 1.12
N GLN A 39 11.71 -2.02 2.17
CA GLN A 39 12.23 -2.12 3.54
C GLN A 39 11.30 -3.01 4.36
N VAL A 40 11.88 -3.87 5.19
CA VAL A 40 11.13 -4.61 6.21
C VAL A 40 10.98 -3.68 7.41
N LEU A 41 9.76 -3.45 7.85
CA LEU A 41 9.48 -2.64 9.04
C LEU A 41 9.98 -3.39 10.29
N PRO A 42 10.59 -2.68 11.26
CA PRO A 42 11.07 -3.30 12.51
C PRO A 42 9.98 -4.01 13.30
N GLN A 43 8.74 -3.50 13.20
CA GLN A 43 7.56 -4.09 13.79
C GLN A 43 6.44 -4.07 12.76
N ALA A 44 5.81 -5.23 12.55
CA ALA A 44 4.64 -5.32 11.68
C ALA A 44 3.47 -4.54 12.30
N VAL A 45 2.76 -3.79 11.46
CA VAL A 45 1.53 -3.10 11.84
C VAL A 45 0.36 -4.05 11.59
N PRO A 46 -0.50 -4.31 12.58
CA PRO A 46 -1.64 -5.20 12.40
C PRO A 46 -2.53 -4.75 11.23
N GLN A 47 -2.96 -5.71 10.43
CA GLN A 47 -3.93 -5.50 9.37
C GLN A 47 -5.33 -5.34 9.98
N LYS A 48 -6.23 -4.68 9.27
CA LYS A 48 -7.64 -4.52 9.69
C LYS A 48 -8.44 -5.80 9.48
N ASP A 49 -8.06 -6.57 8.46
CA ASP A 49 -8.70 -7.81 8.05
C ASP A 49 -7.62 -8.87 7.79
N ASP A 50 -7.49 -9.82 8.71
CA ASP A 50 -6.49 -10.89 8.62
C ASP A 50 -6.78 -11.90 7.49
N SER A 51 -8.01 -11.92 6.97
CA SER A 51 -8.40 -12.76 5.82
C SER A 51 -7.84 -12.24 4.49
N LYS A 52 -7.28 -11.01 4.48
CA LYS A 52 -6.74 -10.37 3.29
C LYS A 52 -5.27 -10.00 3.47
N ILE A 53 -4.61 -9.74 2.35
CA ILE A 53 -3.31 -9.07 2.33
C ILE A 53 -3.58 -7.60 2.06
N GLU A 54 -3.39 -6.76 3.06
CA GLU A 54 -3.61 -5.33 2.92
C GLU A 54 -2.42 -4.66 2.21
N VAL A 55 -2.73 -3.87 1.19
CA VAL A 55 -1.81 -2.94 0.55
C VAL A 55 -2.27 -1.54 0.90
N THR A 56 -1.40 -0.76 1.55
CA THR A 56 -1.72 0.60 2.00
C THR A 56 -0.91 1.61 1.22
N GLU A 57 -1.59 2.47 0.48
CA GLU A 57 -0.97 3.67 -0.10
C GLU A 57 -0.93 4.79 0.93
N LEU A 58 0.25 5.40 1.08
CA LEU A 58 0.44 6.61 1.86
C LEU A 58 0.66 7.76 0.88
N PHE A 59 -0.24 8.74 0.89
CA PHE A 59 -0.32 9.79 -0.11
C PHE A 59 -0.61 11.16 0.49
N TRP A 60 -0.47 12.20 -0.29
CA TRP A 60 -0.97 13.55 0.01
C TRP A 60 -1.61 14.17 -1.22
N TYR A 61 -2.78 14.75 -1.08
CA TYR A 61 -3.47 15.40 -2.19
C TYR A 61 -2.66 16.52 -2.86
N GLY A 62 -1.79 17.23 -2.12
CA GLY A 62 -0.89 18.24 -2.67
C GLY A 62 0.41 17.70 -3.27
N CYS A 63 0.60 16.39 -3.29
CA CYS A 63 1.78 15.76 -3.87
C CYS A 63 1.57 15.46 -5.35
N GLY A 64 2.31 16.16 -6.24
CA GLY A 64 2.24 15.92 -7.68
C GLY A 64 2.62 14.48 -8.07
N HIS A 65 3.59 13.86 -7.36
CA HIS A 65 3.94 12.46 -7.61
C HIS A 65 2.80 11.50 -7.25
N CYS A 66 2.03 11.76 -6.19
CA CYS A 66 0.83 10.98 -5.86
C CYS A 66 -0.23 11.16 -6.93
N TYR A 67 -0.47 12.40 -7.38
CA TYR A 67 -1.41 12.67 -8.47
C TYR A 67 -1.08 11.89 -9.75
N HIS A 68 0.20 11.84 -10.13
CA HIS A 68 0.65 11.08 -11.30
C HIS A 68 0.65 9.56 -11.08
N PHE A 69 0.69 9.09 -9.83
CA PHE A 69 0.61 7.68 -9.49
C PHE A 69 -0.81 7.10 -9.59
N GLU A 70 -1.85 7.91 -9.34
CA GLU A 70 -3.25 7.49 -9.34
C GLU A 70 -3.68 6.69 -10.58
N PRO A 71 -3.35 7.08 -11.83
CA PRO A 71 -3.73 6.28 -13.00
C PRO A 71 -3.17 4.86 -12.98
N ALA A 72 -1.91 4.68 -12.56
CA ALA A 72 -1.28 3.36 -12.47
C ALA A 72 -1.89 2.54 -11.33
N LEU A 73 -2.06 3.15 -10.15
CA LEU A 73 -2.67 2.51 -8.98
C LEU A 73 -4.13 2.10 -9.25
N ASN A 74 -4.90 2.93 -9.97
CA ASN A 74 -6.28 2.61 -10.32
C ASN A 74 -6.40 1.48 -11.36
N ARG A 75 -5.45 1.34 -12.29
CA ARG A 75 -5.37 0.17 -13.17
C ARG A 75 -5.05 -1.08 -12.35
N TRP A 76 -4.03 -1.02 -11.52
CA TRP A 76 -3.62 -2.11 -10.63
C TRP A 76 -4.77 -2.56 -9.71
N LYS A 77 -5.52 -1.61 -9.11
CA LYS A 77 -6.70 -1.90 -8.27
C LYS A 77 -7.75 -2.74 -9.01
N LYS A 78 -7.97 -2.51 -10.31
CA LYS A 78 -8.96 -3.27 -11.11
C LYS A 78 -8.56 -4.72 -11.36
N GLU A 79 -7.26 -5.00 -11.38
CA GLU A 79 -6.68 -6.31 -11.61
C GLU A 79 -6.36 -7.06 -10.30
N MET A 80 -6.57 -6.39 -9.16
CA MET A 80 -6.23 -6.88 -7.84
C MET A 80 -7.05 -8.13 -7.48
N PRO A 81 -6.40 -9.21 -7.01
CA PRO A 81 -7.07 -10.43 -6.57
C PRO A 81 -8.00 -10.19 -5.37
N GLN A 82 -9.00 -11.07 -5.19
CA GLN A 82 -10.02 -10.92 -4.15
C GLN A 82 -9.45 -11.03 -2.72
N ASP A 83 -8.32 -11.71 -2.54
CA ASP A 83 -7.62 -11.85 -1.27
C ASP A 83 -6.74 -10.64 -0.90
N VAL A 84 -6.71 -9.60 -1.75
CA VAL A 84 -5.96 -8.35 -1.52
C VAL A 84 -6.93 -7.21 -1.26
N ALA A 85 -6.58 -6.31 -0.35
CA ALA A 85 -7.34 -5.09 -0.05
C ALA A 85 -6.45 -3.85 -0.19
N LEU A 86 -6.89 -2.86 -0.99
CA LEU A 86 -6.20 -1.58 -1.09
C LEU A 86 -6.80 -0.59 -0.09
N ASN A 87 -5.95 -0.09 0.79
CA ASN A 87 -6.25 0.99 1.73
C ASN A 87 -5.47 2.26 1.35
N LYS A 88 -5.98 3.42 1.76
CA LYS A 88 -5.29 4.70 1.59
C LYS A 88 -5.18 5.42 2.93
N ILE A 89 -4.03 6.04 3.20
CA ILE A 89 -3.80 6.87 4.39
C ILE A 89 -3.18 8.18 3.94
N PRO A 90 -3.87 9.31 4.17
CA PRO A 90 -3.30 10.62 3.87
C PRO A 90 -2.18 10.96 4.86
N ALA A 91 -1.04 11.40 4.32
CA ALA A 91 0.12 11.85 5.09
C ALA A 91 -0.14 13.23 5.71
N ILE A 92 0.34 13.43 6.94
CA ILE A 92 0.13 14.66 7.72
C ILE A 92 1.43 15.05 8.41
N TRP A 93 2.26 15.89 7.77
CA TRP A 93 3.48 16.46 8.35
C TRP A 93 3.36 17.96 8.61
N GLN A 94 2.43 18.62 7.92
CA GLN A 94 2.21 20.06 8.00
C GLN A 94 0.72 20.36 8.18
N PRO A 95 0.35 21.50 8.75
CA PRO A 95 -1.04 21.82 9.03
C PRO A 95 -1.97 21.80 7.80
N VAL A 96 -1.50 22.27 6.64
CA VAL A 96 -2.29 22.22 5.39
C VAL A 96 -2.59 20.78 4.96
N MET A 97 -1.67 19.85 5.21
CA MET A 97 -1.88 18.44 4.91
C MET A 97 -2.99 17.84 5.77
N GLU A 98 -3.17 18.32 6.99
CA GLU A 98 -4.27 17.91 7.86
C GLU A 98 -5.62 18.34 7.28
N VAL A 99 -5.74 19.55 6.72
CA VAL A 99 -6.98 19.98 6.05
C VAL A 99 -7.31 19.03 4.88
N HIS A 100 -6.31 18.70 4.07
CA HIS A 100 -6.50 17.76 2.95
C HIS A 100 -6.83 16.34 3.43
N ALA A 101 -6.22 15.88 4.52
CA ALA A 101 -6.54 14.58 5.12
C ALA A 101 -7.98 14.53 5.66
N ARG A 102 -8.47 15.64 6.22
CA ARG A 102 -9.87 15.78 6.66
C ARG A 102 -10.83 15.64 5.48
N MET A 103 -10.53 16.25 4.32
CA MET A 103 -11.34 16.09 3.11
C MET A 103 -11.43 14.61 2.67
N PHE A 104 -10.31 13.88 2.73
CA PHE A 104 -10.30 12.44 2.47
C PHE A 104 -11.21 11.67 3.44
N TYR A 105 -11.03 11.87 4.74
CA TYR A 105 -11.83 11.17 5.75
C TYR A 105 -13.30 11.57 5.75
N VAL A 106 -13.62 12.80 5.36
CA VAL A 106 -15.02 13.23 5.13
C VAL A 106 -15.62 12.48 3.95
N ALA A 107 -14.93 12.42 2.82
CA ALA A 107 -15.42 11.68 1.64
C ALA A 107 -15.59 10.18 1.95
N GLU A 108 -14.67 9.60 2.73
CA GLU A 108 -14.75 8.21 3.21
C GLU A 108 -15.98 8.03 4.13
N ALA A 109 -16.15 8.89 5.14
CA ALA A 109 -17.27 8.81 6.10
C ALA A 109 -18.64 9.01 5.44
N MET A 110 -18.70 9.76 4.35
CA MET A 110 -19.90 9.95 3.54
C MET A 110 -20.16 8.83 2.54
N GLY A 111 -19.23 7.87 2.38
CA GLY A 111 -19.32 6.80 1.38
C GLY A 111 -19.14 7.28 -0.06
N VAL A 112 -18.52 8.44 -0.27
CA VAL A 112 -18.34 9.06 -1.59
C VAL A 112 -16.87 9.18 -2.01
N LEU A 113 -15.96 8.46 -1.34
CA LEU A 113 -14.53 8.57 -1.59
C LEU A 113 -14.18 8.23 -3.04
N ASP A 114 -14.69 7.14 -3.59
CA ASP A 114 -14.41 6.76 -5.00
C ASP A 114 -14.84 7.85 -5.98
N LYS A 115 -15.91 8.61 -5.67
CA LYS A 115 -16.39 9.72 -6.47
C LYS A 115 -15.57 10.99 -6.29
N MET A 116 -15.11 11.27 -5.07
CA MET A 116 -14.47 12.54 -4.71
C MET A 116 -12.95 12.53 -4.78
N HIS A 117 -12.29 11.36 -4.74
CA HIS A 117 -10.84 11.27 -4.67
C HIS A 117 -10.13 11.96 -5.85
N ALA A 118 -10.50 11.62 -7.06
CA ALA A 118 -9.94 12.24 -8.27
C ALA A 118 -10.27 13.75 -8.39
N PRO A 119 -11.51 14.21 -8.16
CA PRO A 119 -11.83 15.64 -8.07
C PRO A 119 -11.00 16.43 -7.08
N ILE A 120 -10.78 15.91 -5.86
CA ILE A 120 -9.96 16.60 -4.85
C ILE A 120 -8.52 16.73 -5.36
N PHE A 121 -7.92 15.64 -5.90
CA PHE A 121 -6.59 15.69 -6.51
C PHE A 121 -6.51 16.72 -7.63
N ASN A 122 -7.49 16.73 -8.55
CA ASN A 122 -7.52 17.65 -9.68
C ASN A 122 -7.64 19.11 -9.24
N ALA A 123 -8.51 19.39 -8.28
CA ALA A 123 -8.71 20.75 -7.76
C ALA A 123 -7.42 21.29 -7.12
N ILE A 124 -6.67 20.46 -6.41
CA ILE A 124 -5.43 20.89 -5.73
C ILE A 124 -4.26 20.97 -6.73
N ASN A 125 -4.04 19.96 -7.58
CA ASN A 125 -2.85 19.92 -8.44
C ASN A 125 -2.98 20.76 -9.72
N ASN A 126 -4.15 20.75 -10.36
CA ASN A 126 -4.37 21.46 -11.63
C ASN A 126 -5.01 22.83 -11.44
N GLN A 127 -6.04 22.94 -10.58
CA GLN A 127 -6.72 24.22 -10.34
C GLN A 127 -6.07 25.06 -9.24
N ARG A 128 -5.04 24.53 -8.57
CA ARG A 128 -4.28 25.21 -7.49
C ARG A 128 -5.13 25.65 -6.30
N LYS A 129 -6.25 24.99 -6.05
CA LYS A 129 -7.12 25.25 -4.89
C LYS A 129 -6.50 24.64 -3.64
N MET A 130 -6.34 25.43 -2.59
CA MET A 130 -5.73 24.98 -1.33
C MET A 130 -6.75 24.41 -0.34
N PHE A 131 -8.02 24.79 -0.45
CA PHE A 131 -9.09 24.44 0.50
C PHE A 131 -8.78 24.77 1.96
N ALA A 132 -7.83 25.65 2.16
CA ALA A 132 -7.35 26.06 3.47
C ALA A 132 -7.02 27.57 3.44
N SER A 133 -7.40 28.28 4.46
CA SER A 133 -7.00 29.66 4.73
C SER A 133 -6.00 29.70 5.86
N ARG A 134 -5.07 30.64 5.80
CA ARG A 134 -4.06 30.85 6.83
C ARG A 134 -4.48 32.04 7.75
N ASP A 135 -4.52 31.78 9.04
CA ASP A 135 -4.67 32.81 10.06
C ASP A 135 -3.48 32.72 11.03
N GLY A 136 -2.53 33.64 10.88
CA GLY A 136 -1.28 33.63 11.60
C GLY A 136 -0.49 32.34 11.33
N ARG A 137 -0.35 31.47 12.34
CA ARG A 137 0.30 30.16 12.25
C ARG A 137 -0.66 29.02 11.97
N ASN A 138 -1.97 29.28 12.05
CA ASN A 138 -2.99 28.25 11.90
C ASN A 138 -3.45 28.13 10.45
N TRP A 139 -3.76 26.92 10.06
CA TRP A 139 -4.43 26.60 8.80
C TRP A 139 -5.83 26.10 9.11
N ASN A 140 -6.83 26.80 8.61
CA ASN A 140 -8.23 26.46 8.80
C ASN A 140 -8.82 25.96 7.48
N PRO A 141 -9.74 24.98 7.50
CA PRO A 141 -10.43 24.56 6.29
C PRO A 141 -11.29 25.70 5.74
N ASP A 142 -11.18 25.94 4.42
CA ASP A 142 -12.12 26.79 3.70
C ASP A 142 -13.40 26.02 3.45
N LEU A 143 -14.32 26.10 4.42
CA LEU A 143 -15.56 25.32 4.39
C LEU A 143 -16.43 25.65 3.17
N LYS A 144 -16.43 26.91 2.69
CA LYS A 144 -17.19 27.30 1.50
C LYS A 144 -16.64 26.69 0.22
N ALA A 145 -15.31 26.71 0.07
CA ALA A 145 -14.66 26.09 -1.08
C ALA A 145 -14.83 24.57 -1.08
N ILE A 146 -14.78 23.94 0.11
CA ILE A 146 -15.01 22.49 0.27
C ILE A 146 -16.46 22.14 -0.06
N GLU A 147 -17.44 22.88 0.49
CA GLU A 147 -18.87 22.70 0.17
C GLU A 147 -19.12 22.80 -1.34
N ALA A 148 -18.57 23.85 -1.97
CA ALA A 148 -18.71 24.08 -3.39
C ALA A 148 -18.15 22.90 -4.22
N LEU A 149 -16.96 22.39 -3.89
CA LEU A 149 -16.35 21.26 -4.58
C LEU A 149 -17.23 20.00 -4.47
N PHE A 150 -17.73 19.68 -3.28
CA PHE A 150 -18.58 18.49 -3.09
C PHE A 150 -19.90 18.63 -3.85
N ASN A 151 -20.54 19.79 -3.83
CA ASN A 151 -21.76 20.09 -4.59
C ASN A 151 -21.55 20.00 -6.11
N GLU A 152 -20.44 20.56 -6.62
CA GLU A 152 -20.05 20.50 -8.04
C GLU A 152 -19.98 19.05 -8.55
N HIS A 153 -19.56 18.13 -7.68
CA HIS A 153 -19.47 16.72 -8.01
C HIS A 153 -20.69 15.90 -7.53
N GLY A 154 -21.85 16.55 -7.31
CA GLY A 154 -23.13 15.89 -7.03
C GLY A 154 -23.11 15.07 -5.74
N THR A 155 -22.50 15.62 -4.70
CA THR A 155 -22.53 15.11 -3.32
C THR A 155 -23.03 16.21 -2.37
N ASP A 156 -23.34 15.87 -1.12
CA ASP A 156 -23.85 16.83 -0.13
C ASP A 156 -22.68 17.67 0.45
N GLY A 157 -22.43 18.82 -0.15
CA GLY A 157 -21.37 19.72 0.27
C GLY A 157 -21.61 20.34 1.65
N ALA A 158 -22.84 20.66 2.01
CA ALA A 158 -23.16 21.19 3.35
C ALA A 158 -22.85 20.17 4.45
N LYS A 159 -23.18 18.90 4.21
CA LYS A 159 -22.79 17.81 5.10
C LYS A 159 -21.27 17.62 5.15
N ALA A 160 -20.58 17.71 4.01
CA ALA A 160 -19.13 17.63 3.96
C ALA A 160 -18.48 18.73 4.80
N ALA A 161 -18.87 19.99 4.60
CA ALA A 161 -18.36 21.13 5.36
C ALA A 161 -18.62 20.98 6.88
N LYS A 162 -19.81 20.51 7.28
CA LYS A 162 -20.15 20.25 8.68
C LYS A 162 -19.27 19.15 9.30
N LEU A 163 -18.92 18.12 8.54
CA LEU A 163 -18.11 17.00 9.03
C LEU A 163 -16.65 17.37 9.22
N MET A 164 -16.11 18.38 8.52
CA MET A 164 -14.68 18.74 8.55
C MET A 164 -14.12 18.88 9.97
N ASN A 165 -14.89 19.39 10.92
CA ASN A 165 -14.47 19.62 12.31
C ASN A 165 -15.13 18.65 13.30
N SER A 166 -15.78 17.60 12.82
CA SER A 166 -16.47 16.63 13.68
C SER A 166 -15.50 15.79 14.50
N PHE A 167 -15.98 15.30 15.65
CA PHE A 167 -15.21 14.38 16.50
C PHE A 167 -14.77 13.12 15.76
N ALA A 168 -15.64 12.54 14.92
CA ALA A 168 -15.34 11.36 14.13
C ALA A 168 -14.16 11.58 13.18
N ILE A 169 -14.14 12.72 12.46
CA ILE A 169 -13.03 13.08 11.57
C ILE A 169 -11.75 13.38 12.36
N ASN A 170 -11.85 14.05 13.52
CA ASN A 170 -10.70 14.25 14.41
C ASN A 170 -10.07 12.93 14.85
N SER A 171 -10.90 11.94 15.18
CA SER A 171 -10.42 10.60 15.56
C SER A 171 -9.73 9.89 14.40
N LYS A 172 -10.28 9.97 13.18
CA LYS A 172 -9.65 9.40 11.97
C LYS A 172 -8.30 10.07 11.63
N VAL A 173 -8.19 11.38 11.78
CA VAL A 173 -6.94 12.13 11.62
C VAL A 173 -5.88 11.64 12.60
N LYS A 174 -6.22 11.52 13.89
CA LYS A 174 -5.30 10.99 14.91
C LYS A 174 -4.86 9.55 14.61
N GLN A 175 -5.79 8.71 14.17
CA GLN A 175 -5.47 7.35 13.73
C GLN A 175 -4.54 7.33 12.53
N GLY A 176 -4.81 8.16 11.52
CA GLY A 176 -3.94 8.31 10.34
C GLY A 176 -2.53 8.73 10.72
N GLN A 177 -2.38 9.69 11.64
CA GLN A 177 -1.07 10.10 12.16
C GLN A 177 -0.37 8.98 12.94
N ALA A 178 -1.10 8.16 13.70
CA ALA A 178 -0.53 7.01 14.39
C ALA A 178 -0.03 5.96 13.39
N ASN A 179 -0.83 5.63 12.38
CA ASN A 179 -0.45 4.70 11.32
C ASN A 179 0.76 5.21 10.52
N GLN A 180 0.80 6.50 10.19
CA GLN A 180 1.94 7.14 9.53
C GLN A 180 3.25 6.93 10.30
N ARG A 181 3.23 7.05 11.63
CA ARG A 181 4.40 6.78 12.48
C ARG A 181 4.74 5.29 12.51
N ALA A 182 3.74 4.42 12.66
CA ALA A 182 3.92 2.98 12.68
C ALA A 182 4.54 2.44 11.39
N TYR A 183 4.11 2.96 10.23
CA TYR A 183 4.68 2.64 8.92
C TYR A 183 6.02 3.34 8.63
N GLN A 184 6.50 4.20 9.55
CA GLN A 184 7.74 4.98 9.37
C GLN A 184 7.73 5.77 8.05
N LEU A 185 6.57 6.35 7.70
CA LEU A 185 6.40 7.11 6.47
C LEU A 185 7.44 8.23 6.35
N SER A 186 8.16 8.27 5.23
CA SER A 186 9.24 9.24 4.98
C SER A 186 9.02 10.12 3.75
N GLY A 187 8.08 9.74 2.89
CA GLY A 187 7.74 10.45 1.67
C GLY A 187 6.37 10.04 1.14
N THR A 188 5.94 10.66 0.03
CA THR A 188 4.74 10.26 -0.69
C THR A 188 4.97 10.31 -2.20
N PRO A 189 4.42 9.35 -2.99
CA PRO A 189 3.70 8.17 -2.51
C PRO A 189 4.65 7.12 -1.92
N GLU A 190 4.17 6.39 -0.92
CA GLU A 190 4.76 5.14 -0.46
C GLU A 190 3.68 4.06 -0.39
N VAL A 191 4.09 2.79 -0.52
CA VAL A 191 3.19 1.64 -0.44
C VAL A 191 3.68 0.70 0.65
N VAL A 192 2.77 0.21 1.49
CA VAL A 192 3.06 -0.80 2.51
C VAL A 192 2.26 -2.05 2.23
N VAL A 193 2.90 -3.21 2.18
CA VAL A 193 2.27 -4.51 1.98
C VAL A 193 2.23 -5.27 3.30
N ALA A 194 1.08 -5.84 3.63
CA ALA A 194 0.81 -6.68 4.81
C ALA A 194 1.23 -6.03 6.16
N GLY A 195 1.31 -4.70 6.22
CA GLY A 195 1.82 -4.00 7.40
C GLY A 195 3.30 -4.26 7.71
N LYS A 196 4.05 -4.93 6.83
CA LYS A 196 5.42 -5.41 7.05
C LYS A 196 6.45 -4.78 6.12
N TYR A 197 6.10 -4.54 4.87
CA TYR A 197 7.05 -4.15 3.83
C TYR A 197 6.72 -2.78 3.27
N ARG A 198 7.61 -1.82 3.45
CA ARG A 198 7.47 -0.46 2.92
C ARG A 198 8.23 -0.30 1.62
N ILE A 199 7.58 0.22 0.59
CA ILE A 199 8.11 0.49 -0.73
C ILE A 199 8.09 2.01 -0.95
N SER A 200 9.21 2.56 -1.37
CA SER A 200 9.38 4.00 -1.66
C SER A 200 10.23 4.20 -2.90
N THR A 201 9.90 5.18 -3.74
CA THR A 201 10.74 5.57 -4.89
C THR A 201 12.10 6.14 -4.48
N SER A 202 12.32 6.42 -3.20
CA SER A 202 13.63 6.84 -2.66
C SER A 202 14.62 5.69 -2.46
N LEU A 203 14.16 4.44 -2.49
CA LEU A 203 15.01 3.26 -2.31
C LEU A 203 15.97 3.07 -3.48
N PRO A 204 17.20 2.57 -3.26
CA PRO A 204 18.25 2.50 -4.29
C PRO A 204 17.80 1.83 -5.58
N GLY A 205 17.03 0.75 -5.50
CA GLY A 205 16.54 0.01 -6.66
C GLY A 205 15.43 0.72 -7.46
N LEU A 206 14.80 1.76 -6.91
CA LEU A 206 13.72 2.54 -7.54
C LEU A 206 14.14 3.98 -7.86
N LYS A 207 15.10 4.51 -7.11
CA LYS A 207 15.51 5.92 -7.19
C LYS A 207 15.97 6.31 -8.60
N GLY A 208 15.40 7.41 -9.10
CA GLY A 208 15.77 7.98 -10.40
C GLY A 208 15.27 7.20 -11.62
N LYS A 209 14.49 6.13 -11.43
CA LYS A 209 13.87 5.40 -12.54
C LYS A 209 12.64 6.14 -13.05
N SER A 210 12.53 6.30 -14.37
CA SER A 210 11.36 6.95 -15.01
C SER A 210 10.05 6.20 -14.77
N ASN A 211 10.11 4.88 -14.60
CA ASN A 211 8.99 4.00 -14.28
C ASN A 211 8.95 3.60 -12.79
N GLY A 212 9.54 4.41 -11.90
CA GLY A 212 9.66 4.07 -10.49
C GLY A 212 8.33 3.78 -9.78
N GLN A 213 7.25 4.43 -10.20
CA GLN A 213 5.91 4.23 -9.65
C GLN A 213 5.30 2.89 -10.09
N GLU A 214 5.41 2.53 -11.37
CA GLU A 214 5.01 1.20 -11.87
C GLU A 214 5.84 0.10 -11.22
N LEU A 215 7.13 0.35 -11.02
CA LEU A 215 8.01 -0.59 -10.33
C LEU A 215 7.61 -0.81 -8.86
N MET A 216 7.09 0.23 -8.18
CA MET A 216 6.52 0.06 -6.82
C MET A 216 5.37 -0.96 -6.80
N LEU A 217 4.50 -0.94 -7.82
CA LEU A 217 3.38 -1.90 -7.92
C LEU A 217 3.88 -3.32 -8.22
N GLN A 218 4.89 -3.47 -9.08
CA GLN A 218 5.52 -4.77 -9.31
C GLN A 218 6.18 -5.33 -8.04
N VAL A 219 6.82 -4.48 -7.24
CA VAL A 219 7.35 -4.87 -5.92
C VAL A 219 6.21 -5.26 -4.98
N ALA A 220 5.09 -4.55 -5.01
CA ALA A 220 3.91 -4.89 -4.21
C ALA A 220 3.35 -6.27 -4.60
N ASP A 221 3.22 -6.57 -5.90
CA ASP A 221 2.77 -7.89 -6.39
C ASP A 221 3.69 -9.02 -5.93
N TYR A 222 5.01 -8.80 -6.02
CA TYR A 222 5.99 -9.75 -5.51
C TYR A 222 5.83 -10.01 -4.01
N LEU A 223 5.63 -8.96 -3.21
CA LEU A 223 5.46 -9.07 -1.76
C LEU A 223 4.12 -9.70 -1.38
N ILE A 224 3.06 -9.46 -2.15
CA ILE A 224 1.78 -10.15 -2.00
C ILE A 224 1.94 -11.66 -2.24
N ALA A 225 2.65 -12.05 -3.30
CA ALA A 225 2.93 -13.46 -3.59
C ALA A 225 3.74 -14.11 -2.48
N LYS A 226 4.75 -13.39 -1.94
CA LYS A 226 5.54 -13.82 -0.79
C LYS A 226 4.66 -14.04 0.45
N GLU A 227 3.81 -13.09 0.82
CA GLU A 227 2.91 -13.22 1.99
C GLU A 227 1.90 -14.38 1.84
N ARG A 228 1.47 -14.70 0.62
CA ARG A 228 0.65 -15.89 0.37
C ARG A 228 1.40 -17.18 0.67
N ALA A 229 2.65 -17.28 0.20
CA ALA A 229 3.49 -18.43 0.46
C ALA A 229 3.81 -18.62 1.95
N ASP A 230 3.94 -17.53 2.70
CA ASP A 230 4.22 -17.56 4.15
C ASP A 230 2.97 -17.91 4.99
N LYS A 231 1.75 -17.78 4.44
CA LYS A 231 0.48 -18.11 5.11
C LYS A 231 -0.03 -19.54 4.81
N GLY A 232 0.46 -20.20 3.77
CA GLY A 232 0.08 -21.54 3.33
C GLY A 232 1.00 -22.61 3.87
#